data_ab3a3cd417087012eb3b9f738655588c
#
_entry.id   ab3a3cd417087012eb3b9f738655588c
#
_cell.length_a   1.000
_cell.length_b   1.000
_cell.length_c   1.000
_cell.angle_alpha   90.00
_cell.angle_beta   90.00
_cell.angle_gamma   90.00
#
_symmetry.space_group_name_H-M   'P 1'
#
loop_
_entity.id
_entity.type
_entity.pdbx_description
1 polymer ?
#
loop_
_entity_poly.entity_id
_entity_poly.type
_entity_poly.pdbx_seq_one_letter_code
_entity_poly.pdbx_strand_id
1 'polypeptide(L)'
;MVSGFLSAQSVDRKITLQKGKSRHLYANLILQNKLPVRGMIESGVPILVMDSTFVFNHLDDLNISLVESKATLNLAGNKYKCTHITNDTIFVNGLFYKGKTVIANIASKKIDIMYPIHLFGDLNDANSKIMELNISSKYMMPLTRQELELKKSKYKKYPMRNDGYGNMYAIDSELKVASNSKYYYSLEGDFLLDLGNASFLFLLEQHPAYKEFIDNSNIELRQGNDSKGRKMPVKAFLAKKCYMADLPFYDVTIAITPQLPKFTTVGVLGLKFFEEFNVIFDFGEKILYLK
;
A
#
# COMPACT_ATOMS: atom_id res chain seq x y z
N MET A 1 29.22 11.08 41.77
CA MET A 1 28.61 10.33 40.68
C MET A 1 27.61 11.23 39.95
N VAL A 2 28.01 11.74 38.78
CA VAL A 2 27.15 12.60 37.96
C VAL A 2 26.50 11.67 36.94
N SER A 3 25.22 11.36 37.14
CA SER A 3 24.42 10.64 36.17
C SER A 3 24.10 11.59 35.02
N GLY A 4 24.87 11.51 33.94
CA GLY A 4 24.56 12.18 32.70
C GLY A 4 23.32 11.54 32.07
N PHE A 5 22.20 12.23 32.17
CA PHE A 5 21.04 11.96 31.31
C PHE A 5 21.46 12.31 29.88
N LEU A 6 21.78 11.29 29.09
CA LEU A 6 21.77 11.41 27.65
C LEU A 6 20.35 11.72 27.23
N SER A 7 20.08 13.00 26.94
CA SER A 7 18.86 13.40 26.26
C SER A 7 18.91 12.73 24.89
N ALA A 8 18.13 11.67 24.70
CA ALA A 8 17.89 11.12 23.38
C ALA A 8 17.29 12.27 22.57
N GLN A 9 18.09 12.84 21.65
CA GLN A 9 17.55 13.72 20.61
C GLN A 9 16.41 12.95 19.95
N SER A 10 15.22 13.51 20.01
CA SER A 10 14.07 12.96 19.29
C SER A 10 14.39 13.03 17.80
N VAL A 11 14.88 11.93 17.25
CA VAL A 11 15.03 11.79 15.80
C VAL A 11 13.64 12.05 15.22
N ASP A 12 13.55 13.04 14.36
CA ASP A 12 12.28 13.32 13.66
C ASP A 12 11.93 12.08 12.81
N ARG A 13 11.01 11.26 13.33
CA ARG A 13 10.56 10.03 12.68
C ARG A 13 9.59 10.30 11.53
N LYS A 14 9.25 11.57 11.33
CA LYS A 14 8.31 12.00 10.30
C LYS A 14 8.95 11.95 8.92
N ILE A 15 8.37 11.16 8.04
CA ILE A 15 8.81 11.00 6.66
C ILE A 15 7.89 11.83 5.77
N THR A 16 8.46 12.78 5.04
CA THR A 16 7.70 13.64 4.12
C THR A 16 7.32 12.89 2.86
N LEU A 17 6.03 12.95 2.50
CA LEU A 17 5.49 12.33 1.30
C LEU A 17 5.38 13.31 0.13
N GLN A 18 5.57 12.79 -1.06
CA GLN A 18 5.42 13.50 -2.32
C GLN A 18 4.45 12.74 -3.22
N LYS A 19 3.47 13.40 -3.78
CA LYS A 19 2.59 12.81 -4.79
C LYS A 19 3.18 13.06 -6.18
N GLY A 20 3.53 12.00 -6.88
CA GLY A 20 4.09 12.09 -8.23
C GLY A 20 3.03 12.36 -9.32
N LYS A 21 3.48 12.63 -10.55
CA LYS A 21 2.59 12.80 -11.72
C LYS A 21 1.71 11.58 -12.00
N SER A 22 2.20 10.39 -11.66
CA SER A 22 1.46 9.12 -11.74
C SER A 22 0.45 8.93 -10.61
N ARG A 23 0.31 9.90 -9.71
CA ARG A 23 -0.52 9.89 -8.49
C ARG A 23 -0.09 8.90 -7.41
N HIS A 24 1.00 8.16 -7.56
CA HIS A 24 1.58 7.35 -6.49
C HIS A 24 2.26 8.22 -5.43
N LEU A 25 2.45 7.68 -4.24
CA LEU A 25 3.18 8.31 -3.15
C LEU A 25 4.66 7.92 -3.21
N TYR A 26 5.51 8.92 -3.00
CA TYR A 26 6.96 8.77 -2.93
C TYR A 26 7.49 9.44 -1.67
N ALA A 27 8.64 8.97 -1.21
CA ALA A 27 9.40 9.60 -0.14
C ALA A 27 10.90 9.55 -0.45
N ASN A 28 11.63 10.53 0.04
CA ASN A 28 13.08 10.43 0.18
C ASN A 28 13.36 9.71 1.48
N LEU A 29 14.03 8.58 1.40
CA LEU A 29 14.31 7.68 2.51
C LEU A 29 15.82 7.54 2.69
N ILE A 30 16.25 7.04 3.83
CA ILE A 30 17.64 6.71 4.11
C ILE A 30 17.76 5.19 4.26
N LEU A 31 18.43 4.56 3.31
CA LEU A 31 18.69 3.12 3.27
C LEU A 31 19.99 2.81 3.97
N GLN A 32 20.05 1.70 4.74
CA GLN A 32 21.22 1.26 5.53
C GLN A 32 21.80 2.39 6.39
N ASN A 33 20.93 3.29 6.91
CA ASN A 33 21.25 4.45 7.74
C ASN A 33 22.22 5.48 7.11
N LYS A 34 22.50 5.40 5.81
CA LYS A 34 23.44 6.32 5.13
C LYS A 34 23.09 6.68 3.69
N LEU A 35 22.46 5.80 2.93
CA LEU A 35 22.21 6.02 1.51
C LEU A 35 20.87 6.71 1.27
N PRO A 36 20.83 7.91 0.70
CA PRO A 36 19.58 8.53 0.28
C PRO A 36 18.97 7.77 -0.91
N VAL A 37 17.70 7.42 -0.80
CA VAL A 37 16.96 6.69 -1.84
C VAL A 37 15.58 7.30 -2.06
N ARG A 38 15.08 7.18 -3.28
CA ARG A 38 13.70 7.49 -3.62
C ARG A 38 12.84 6.24 -3.54
N GLY A 39 11.98 6.18 -2.53
CA GLY A 39 11.04 5.09 -2.33
C GLY A 39 9.65 5.38 -2.87
N MET A 40 9.01 4.41 -3.50
CA MET A 40 7.57 4.40 -3.75
C MET A 40 6.88 3.70 -2.59
N ILE A 41 5.92 4.37 -1.97
CA ILE A 41 5.19 3.85 -0.80
C ILE A 41 4.15 2.83 -1.27
N GLU A 42 4.20 1.65 -0.66
CA GLU A 42 3.42 0.49 -1.05
C GLU A 42 2.78 -0.21 0.15
N SER A 43 1.68 -0.91 -0.09
CA SER A 43 1.11 -1.91 0.83
C SER A 43 0.55 -3.14 0.09
N GLY A 44 0.43 -3.05 -1.23
CA GLY A 44 -0.02 -4.13 -2.13
C GLY A 44 1.11 -4.97 -2.73
N VAL A 45 2.33 -4.90 -2.21
CA VAL A 45 3.49 -5.71 -2.64
C VAL A 45 4.01 -6.50 -1.45
N PRO A 46 4.06 -7.84 -1.52
CA PRO A 46 4.38 -8.70 -0.37
C PRO A 46 5.88 -8.80 -0.06
N ILE A 47 6.74 -8.08 -0.79
CA ILE A 47 8.18 -8.22 -0.74
C ILE A 47 8.86 -6.88 -0.99
N LEU A 48 10.00 -6.62 -0.35
CA LEU A 48 10.83 -5.47 -0.66
C LEU A 48 11.48 -5.64 -2.03
N VAL A 49 11.41 -4.61 -2.87
CA VAL A 49 12.03 -4.60 -4.19
C VAL A 49 12.98 -3.42 -4.28
N MET A 50 14.22 -3.67 -4.74
CA MET A 50 15.22 -2.64 -4.99
C MET A 50 15.61 -2.63 -6.47
N ASP A 51 15.89 -1.44 -7.01
CA ASP A 51 16.36 -1.31 -8.39
C ASP A 51 17.77 -1.89 -8.56
N SER A 52 17.95 -2.70 -9.58
CA SER A 52 19.23 -3.37 -9.82
C SER A 52 20.37 -2.40 -10.12
N THR A 53 20.11 -1.33 -10.87
CA THR A 53 21.14 -0.31 -11.17
C THR A 53 21.57 0.41 -9.92
N PHE A 54 20.62 0.79 -9.07
CA PHE A 54 20.91 1.40 -7.78
C PHE A 54 21.77 0.47 -6.89
N VAL A 55 21.35 -0.81 -6.74
CA VAL A 55 22.04 -1.77 -5.88
C VAL A 55 23.49 -2.00 -6.34
N PHE A 56 23.72 -2.22 -7.64
CA PHE A 56 25.09 -2.46 -8.13
C PHE A 56 25.99 -1.23 -8.03
N ASN A 57 25.45 -0.03 -8.14
CA ASN A 57 26.20 1.20 -7.97
C ASN A 57 26.59 1.49 -6.51
N HIS A 58 25.93 0.85 -5.54
CA HIS A 58 26.10 1.11 -4.11
C HIS A 58 26.35 -0.16 -3.30
N LEU A 59 26.84 -1.24 -3.92
CA LEU A 59 26.93 -2.55 -3.28
C LEU A 59 27.80 -2.53 -2.02
N ASP A 60 28.94 -1.86 -2.08
CA ASP A 60 29.85 -1.71 -0.94
C ASP A 60 29.20 -0.97 0.23
N ASP A 61 28.42 0.04 -0.08
CA ASP A 61 27.68 0.82 0.91
C ASP A 61 26.50 0.07 1.51
N LEU A 62 25.84 -0.75 0.72
CA LEU A 62 24.70 -1.56 1.18
C LEU A 62 25.14 -2.67 2.12
N ASN A 63 26.34 -3.20 1.93
CA ASN A 63 26.92 -4.31 2.71
C ASN A 63 25.95 -5.49 2.82
N ILE A 64 25.43 -5.93 1.67
CA ILE A 64 24.51 -7.06 1.53
C ILE A 64 25.10 -8.14 0.64
N SER A 65 24.73 -9.38 0.92
CA SER A 65 25.11 -10.55 0.12
C SER A 65 24.05 -10.80 -0.96
N LEU A 66 24.48 -10.92 -2.21
CA LEU A 66 23.58 -11.13 -3.33
C LEU A 66 23.66 -12.56 -3.85
N VAL A 67 22.52 -13.19 -4.10
CA VAL A 67 22.41 -14.48 -4.77
C VAL A 67 21.68 -14.30 -6.10
N GLU A 68 22.24 -14.79 -7.17
CA GLU A 68 21.61 -14.72 -8.50
C GLU A 68 20.19 -15.29 -8.51
N SER A 69 19.31 -14.66 -9.27
CA SER A 69 17.92 -15.08 -9.42
C SER A 69 17.49 -14.97 -10.87
N LYS A 70 16.80 -16.00 -11.35
CA LYS A 70 16.16 -16.02 -12.67
C LYS A 70 14.64 -15.82 -12.59
N ALA A 71 14.13 -15.44 -11.42
CA ALA A 71 12.71 -15.24 -11.21
C ALA A 71 12.20 -14.01 -11.98
N THR A 72 10.89 -13.94 -12.13
CA THR A 72 10.19 -12.77 -12.69
C THR A 72 9.26 -12.22 -11.64
N LEU A 73 9.33 -10.92 -11.43
CA LEU A 73 8.43 -10.18 -10.57
C LEU A 73 7.28 -9.60 -11.42
N ASN A 74 6.03 -9.90 -11.06
CA ASN A 74 4.86 -9.30 -11.68
C ASN A 74 4.36 -8.15 -10.81
N LEU A 75 4.35 -6.94 -11.35
CA LEU A 75 3.85 -5.74 -10.68
C LEU A 75 2.82 -5.07 -11.59
N ALA A 76 1.57 -5.01 -11.14
CA ALA A 76 0.47 -4.38 -11.88
C ALA A 76 0.40 -4.82 -13.36
N GLY A 77 0.54 -6.13 -13.62
CA GLY A 77 0.49 -6.71 -14.96
C GLY A 77 1.79 -6.60 -15.78
N ASN A 78 2.81 -5.92 -15.28
CA ASN A 78 4.12 -5.83 -15.94
C ASN A 78 5.09 -6.86 -15.34
N LYS A 79 5.90 -7.46 -16.22
CA LYS A 79 6.93 -8.41 -15.83
C LYS A 79 8.29 -7.72 -15.73
N TYR A 80 8.94 -7.87 -14.57
CA TYR A 80 10.29 -7.37 -14.32
C TYR A 80 11.24 -8.54 -14.09
N LYS A 81 12.37 -8.53 -14.76
CA LYS A 81 13.41 -9.55 -14.55
C LYS A 81 14.09 -9.30 -13.20
N CYS A 82 14.03 -10.29 -12.31
CA CYS A 82 14.83 -10.31 -11.09
C CYS A 82 16.25 -10.73 -11.47
N THR A 83 17.24 -10.00 -10.97
CA THR A 83 18.65 -10.31 -11.20
C THR A 83 19.23 -11.07 -10.02
N HIS A 84 18.91 -10.62 -8.81
CA HIS A 84 19.41 -11.19 -7.56
C HIS A 84 18.33 -11.15 -6.47
N ILE A 85 18.64 -11.84 -5.38
CA ILE A 85 17.91 -11.75 -4.11
C ILE A 85 18.91 -11.60 -2.97
N THR A 86 18.46 -11.03 -1.86
CA THR A 86 19.15 -11.08 -0.57
C THR A 86 18.18 -11.43 0.54
N ASN A 87 18.69 -12.02 1.63
CA ASN A 87 17.96 -12.25 2.88
C ASN A 87 18.59 -11.45 4.04
N ASP A 88 19.51 -10.57 3.73
CA ASP A 88 20.14 -9.70 4.73
C ASP A 88 19.12 -8.71 5.30
N THR A 89 19.41 -8.21 6.50
CA THR A 89 18.57 -7.21 7.13
C THR A 89 18.71 -5.87 6.41
N ILE A 90 17.61 -5.29 6.03
CA ILE A 90 17.54 -3.99 5.37
C ILE A 90 16.98 -2.95 6.34
N PHE A 91 17.71 -1.85 6.51
CA PHE A 91 17.31 -0.71 7.32
C PHE A 91 16.81 0.43 6.44
N VAL A 92 15.66 1.01 6.77
CA VAL A 92 15.11 2.19 6.11
C VAL A 92 14.58 3.16 7.16
N ASN A 93 15.16 4.35 7.24
CA ASN A 93 14.78 5.38 8.22
C ASN A 93 14.76 4.87 9.68
N GLY A 94 15.70 4.03 10.06
CA GLY A 94 15.78 3.43 11.41
C GLY A 94 14.81 2.26 11.66
N LEU A 95 13.92 1.96 10.74
CA LEU A 95 13.12 0.74 10.76
C LEU A 95 13.89 -0.40 10.07
N PHE A 96 13.57 -1.64 10.40
CA PHE A 96 14.22 -2.79 9.78
C PHE A 96 13.22 -3.75 9.13
N TYR A 97 13.71 -4.43 8.12
CA TYR A 97 13.07 -5.57 7.49
C TYR A 97 14.06 -6.75 7.45
N LYS A 98 13.62 -7.90 7.94
CA LYS A 98 14.36 -9.16 7.82
C LYS A 98 13.52 -10.15 7.02
N GLY A 99 13.91 -10.35 5.80
CA GLY A 99 13.20 -11.23 4.88
C GLY A 99 13.77 -11.13 3.48
N LYS A 100 13.18 -11.87 2.57
CA LYS A 100 13.62 -11.90 1.18
C LYS A 100 13.41 -10.54 0.51
N THR A 101 14.48 -9.93 0.03
CA THR A 101 14.49 -8.74 -0.83
C THR A 101 14.81 -9.14 -2.25
N VAL A 102 14.07 -8.62 -3.21
CA VAL A 102 14.27 -8.86 -4.64
C VAL A 102 14.98 -7.69 -5.28
N ILE A 103 16.03 -7.97 -6.04
CA ILE A 103 16.75 -7.00 -6.87
C ILE A 103 16.25 -7.18 -8.30
N ALA A 104 15.60 -6.15 -8.85
CA ALA A 104 14.97 -6.21 -10.16
C ALA A 104 15.20 -4.91 -10.94
N ASN A 105 15.19 -5.01 -12.27
CA ASN A 105 15.27 -3.81 -13.10
C ASN A 105 13.92 -3.08 -13.12
N ILE A 106 13.77 -2.15 -12.20
CA ILE A 106 12.59 -1.27 -12.07
C ILE A 106 12.92 0.20 -12.43
N ALA A 107 14.04 0.47 -13.07
CA ALA A 107 14.51 1.82 -13.43
C ALA A 107 13.45 2.65 -14.21
N SER A 108 12.58 2.00 -15.00
CA SER A 108 11.47 2.65 -15.70
C SER A 108 10.48 3.37 -14.75
N LYS A 109 10.43 2.97 -13.49
CA LYS A 109 9.61 3.62 -12.44
C LYS A 109 10.27 4.86 -11.83
N LYS A 110 11.55 5.11 -12.11
CA LYS A 110 12.35 6.22 -11.54
C LYS A 110 12.36 6.24 -10.01
N ILE A 111 12.50 5.09 -9.41
CA ILE A 111 12.62 4.84 -7.98
C ILE A 111 13.78 3.89 -7.72
N ASP A 112 14.36 3.97 -6.54
CA ASP A 112 15.41 3.08 -6.10
C ASP A 112 14.84 1.87 -5.34
N ILE A 113 13.72 2.08 -4.62
CA ILE A 113 13.04 1.01 -3.90
C ILE A 113 11.52 1.12 -4.00
N MET A 114 10.82 -0.03 -3.98
CA MET A 114 9.41 -0.12 -3.60
C MET A 114 9.38 -0.44 -2.11
N TYR A 115 8.79 0.47 -1.34
CA TYR A 115 8.80 0.43 0.13
C TYR A 115 7.45 -0.06 0.68
N PRO A 116 7.30 -1.38 0.93
CA PRO A 116 6.09 -1.94 1.51
C PRO A 116 6.06 -1.65 3.01
N ILE A 117 5.27 -0.66 3.42
CA ILE A 117 5.26 -0.14 4.80
C ILE A 117 4.96 -1.22 5.86
N HIS A 118 4.22 -2.26 5.50
CA HIS A 118 3.81 -3.34 6.40
C HIS A 118 4.93 -4.35 6.72
N LEU A 119 6.04 -4.31 5.97
CA LEU A 119 7.17 -5.23 6.20
C LEU A 119 8.14 -4.72 7.27
N PHE A 120 8.17 -3.41 7.50
CA PHE A 120 9.15 -2.77 8.35
C PHE A 120 8.66 -2.66 9.80
N GLY A 121 9.55 -2.92 10.76
CA GLY A 121 9.29 -2.84 12.19
C GLY A 121 10.33 -2.01 12.93
N ASP A 122 10.06 -1.67 14.18
CA ASP A 122 11.00 -1.00 15.08
C ASP A 122 12.00 -2.04 15.63
N LEU A 123 13.29 -1.66 15.71
CA LEU A 123 14.34 -2.52 16.28
C LEU A 123 14.11 -2.86 17.75
N ASN A 124 13.49 -1.96 18.50
CA ASN A 124 13.23 -2.13 19.92
C ASN A 124 11.94 -2.93 20.19
N ASP A 125 11.06 -3.02 19.20
CA ASP A 125 9.82 -3.80 19.27
C ASP A 125 9.45 -4.33 17.88
N ALA A 126 10.01 -5.49 17.55
CA ALA A 126 9.77 -6.14 16.26
C ALA A 126 8.29 -6.44 15.97
N ASN A 127 7.44 -6.47 17.00
CA ASN A 127 6.00 -6.64 16.87
C ASN A 127 5.27 -5.31 16.67
N SER A 128 5.92 -4.18 16.94
CA SER A 128 5.35 -2.85 16.74
C SER A 128 5.56 -2.41 15.29
N LYS A 129 4.65 -2.84 14.44
CA LYS A 129 4.58 -2.43 13.02
C LYS A 129 3.40 -1.48 12.87
N ILE A 130 3.55 -0.27 13.41
CA ILE A 130 2.48 0.73 13.42
C ILE A 130 2.92 1.92 12.58
N MET A 131 2.13 2.25 11.57
CA MET A 131 2.41 3.36 10.66
C MET A 131 1.23 4.33 10.58
N GLU A 132 1.43 5.57 10.99
CA GLU A 132 0.50 6.66 10.72
C GLU A 132 0.77 7.23 9.34
N LEU A 133 -0.29 7.41 8.55
CA LEU A 133 -0.26 7.97 7.21
C LEU A 133 -1.26 9.12 7.13
N ASN A 134 -0.79 10.30 6.77
CA ASN A 134 -1.62 11.47 6.49
C ASN A 134 -1.23 12.04 5.12
N ILE A 135 -2.00 11.68 4.10
CA ILE A 135 -1.69 12.05 2.72
C ILE A 135 -1.96 13.53 2.48
N SER A 136 -3.00 14.08 3.07
CA SER A 136 -3.35 15.51 2.94
C SER A 136 -2.29 16.41 3.57
N SER A 137 -1.74 16.02 4.71
CA SER A 137 -0.61 16.69 5.39
C SER A 137 0.76 16.22 4.90
N LYS A 138 0.81 15.32 3.93
CA LYS A 138 2.01 14.84 3.23
C LYS A 138 3.06 14.24 4.16
N TYR A 139 2.65 13.38 5.08
CA TYR A 139 3.61 12.64 5.90
C TYR A 139 3.18 11.21 6.19
N MET A 140 4.15 10.37 6.51
CA MET A 140 3.98 9.13 7.24
C MET A 140 4.93 9.11 8.43
N MET A 141 4.57 8.36 9.48
CA MET A 141 5.37 8.29 10.71
C MET A 141 5.16 6.95 11.40
N PRO A 142 6.24 6.20 11.73
CA PRO A 142 6.12 5.04 12.59
C PRO A 142 5.69 5.49 14.00
N LEU A 143 4.75 4.76 14.59
CA LEU A 143 4.27 5.00 15.95
C LEU A 143 4.73 3.89 16.88
N THR A 144 5.00 4.27 18.14
CA THR A 144 5.06 3.31 19.24
C THR A 144 3.66 2.87 19.67
N ARG A 145 3.56 1.74 20.37
CA ARG A 145 2.29 1.29 20.95
C ARG A 145 1.68 2.34 21.87
N GLN A 146 2.50 3.00 22.70
CA GLN A 146 2.04 4.06 23.59
C GLN A 146 1.45 5.26 22.83
N GLU A 147 2.08 5.69 21.74
CA GLU A 147 1.56 6.77 20.89
C GLU A 147 0.23 6.40 20.23
N LEU A 148 0.09 5.14 19.78
CA LEU A 148 -1.18 4.65 19.26
C LEU A 148 -2.28 4.69 20.33
N GLU A 149 -2.00 4.23 21.56
CA GLU A 149 -2.97 4.25 22.64
C GLU A 149 -3.53 5.67 22.91
N LEU A 150 -2.69 6.69 22.84
CA LEU A 150 -3.10 8.10 23.01
C LEU A 150 -3.98 8.64 21.86
N LYS A 151 -3.87 8.05 20.68
CA LYS A 151 -4.56 8.52 19.45
C LYS A 151 -5.83 7.74 19.13
N LYS A 152 -5.84 6.42 19.32
CA LYS A 152 -6.82 5.47 18.75
C LYS A 152 -8.27 5.72 19.12
N SER A 153 -8.54 6.37 20.26
CA SER A 153 -9.90 6.67 20.71
C SER A 153 -10.68 7.60 19.76
N LYS A 154 -9.98 8.31 18.89
CA LYS A 154 -10.55 9.26 17.91
C LYS A 154 -10.76 8.62 16.53
N TYR A 155 -10.48 7.34 16.37
CA TYR A 155 -10.51 6.61 15.11
C TYR A 155 -11.55 5.49 15.12
N LYS A 156 -12.18 5.25 13.98
CA LYS A 156 -12.97 4.06 13.73
C LYS A 156 -12.01 2.90 13.41
N LYS A 157 -12.31 1.72 13.95
CA LYS A 157 -11.47 0.52 13.84
C LYS A 157 -12.03 -0.46 12.82
N TYR A 158 -11.14 -1.02 12.00
CA TYR A 158 -11.47 -2.07 11.03
C TYR A 158 -10.45 -3.20 11.18
N PRO A 159 -10.90 -4.42 11.56
CA PRO A 159 -10.01 -5.58 11.59
C PRO A 159 -9.43 -5.84 10.20
N MET A 160 -8.12 -6.06 10.13
CA MET A 160 -7.45 -6.50 8.92
C MET A 160 -7.16 -8.00 8.99
N ARG A 161 -7.10 -8.64 7.84
CA ARG A 161 -6.63 -10.02 7.70
C ARG A 161 -5.65 -10.16 6.56
N ASN A 162 -4.80 -11.17 6.60
CA ASN A 162 -3.95 -11.50 5.46
C ASN A 162 -4.83 -12.03 4.33
N ASP A 163 -4.56 -11.56 3.12
CA ASP A 163 -5.28 -11.95 1.91
C ASP A 163 -4.98 -13.39 1.42
N GLY A 164 -4.14 -14.14 2.16
CA GLY A 164 -3.68 -15.48 1.78
C GLY A 164 -2.58 -15.49 0.72
N TYR A 165 -2.17 -14.35 0.19
CA TYR A 165 -1.17 -14.20 -0.87
C TYR A 165 0.19 -13.66 -0.40
N GLY A 166 0.50 -13.85 0.84
CA GLY A 166 1.73 -13.33 1.45
C GLY A 166 1.46 -12.02 2.15
N ASN A 167 2.09 -11.50 2.98
CA ASN A 167 2.03 -10.37 3.90
C ASN A 167 1.15 -9.15 3.52
N MET A 168 0.26 -9.24 2.54
CA MET A 168 -0.68 -8.18 2.19
C MET A 168 -1.93 -8.24 3.09
N TYR A 169 -2.59 -7.12 3.26
CA TYR A 169 -3.72 -6.99 4.19
C TYR A 169 -4.99 -6.57 3.47
N ALA A 170 -6.11 -7.15 3.90
CA ALA A 170 -7.44 -6.81 3.45
C ALA A 170 -8.34 -6.49 4.65
N ILE A 171 -9.40 -5.74 4.40
CA ILE A 171 -10.53 -5.58 5.33
C ILE A 171 -11.76 -6.27 4.77
N ASP A 172 -12.51 -6.93 5.63
CA ASP A 172 -13.86 -7.37 5.31
C ASP A 172 -14.79 -6.16 5.36
N SER A 173 -15.51 -5.92 4.27
CA SER A 173 -16.33 -4.73 4.14
C SER A 173 -17.43 -4.90 3.11
N GLU A 174 -18.33 -3.94 3.07
CA GLU A 174 -19.40 -3.84 2.11
C GLU A 174 -19.25 -2.56 1.27
N LEU A 175 -19.28 -2.70 -0.05
CA LEU A 175 -19.47 -1.60 -0.98
C LEU A 175 -20.97 -1.48 -1.28
N LYS A 176 -21.58 -0.35 -0.93
CA LYS A 176 -22.95 -0.01 -1.34
C LYS A 176 -22.91 1.09 -2.38
N VAL A 177 -23.50 0.86 -3.55
CA VAL A 177 -23.58 1.85 -4.62
C VAL A 177 -25.04 2.24 -4.83
N ALA A 178 -25.33 3.55 -4.79
CA ALA A 178 -26.67 4.06 -5.09
C ALA A 178 -26.98 3.88 -6.57
N SER A 179 -28.10 3.22 -6.88
CA SER A 179 -28.61 3.10 -8.24
C SER A 179 -29.47 4.31 -8.63
N ASN A 180 -30.29 4.77 -7.72
CA ASN A 180 -31.09 5.99 -7.76
C ASN A 180 -31.40 6.40 -6.31
N SER A 181 -32.23 7.37 -6.07
CA SER A 181 -32.43 7.96 -4.73
C SER A 181 -32.94 7.01 -3.63
N LYS A 182 -33.32 5.77 -3.94
CA LYS A 182 -33.99 4.86 -2.99
C LYS A 182 -33.30 3.51 -2.78
N TYR A 183 -32.50 3.03 -3.72
CA TYR A 183 -31.96 1.68 -3.66
C TYR A 183 -30.45 1.69 -3.75
N TYR A 184 -29.82 0.76 -3.02
CA TYR A 184 -28.41 0.50 -3.07
C TYR A 184 -28.20 -0.93 -3.56
N TYR A 185 -27.17 -1.12 -4.36
CA TYR A 185 -26.62 -2.43 -4.67
C TYR A 185 -25.40 -2.66 -3.79
N SER A 186 -25.31 -3.84 -3.22
CA SER A 186 -24.27 -4.21 -2.27
C SER A 186 -23.32 -5.25 -2.84
N LEU A 187 -22.05 -5.11 -2.54
CA LEU A 187 -21.00 -6.08 -2.80
C LEU A 187 -20.19 -6.29 -1.51
N GLU A 188 -20.31 -7.45 -0.91
CA GLU A 188 -19.63 -7.82 0.33
C GLU A 188 -18.40 -8.68 0.06
N GLY A 189 -17.38 -8.54 0.89
CA GLY A 189 -16.20 -9.38 0.90
C GLY A 189 -14.92 -8.66 1.31
N ASP A 190 -13.80 -9.29 1.02
CA ASP A 190 -12.50 -8.75 1.33
C ASP A 190 -12.02 -7.74 0.30
N PHE A 191 -11.56 -6.61 0.79
CA PHE A 191 -10.93 -5.55 -0.02
C PHE A 191 -9.47 -5.40 0.38
N LEU A 192 -8.56 -5.69 -0.54
CA LEU A 192 -7.13 -5.51 -0.35
C LEU A 192 -6.78 -4.02 -0.16
N LEU A 193 -5.84 -3.73 0.74
CA LEU A 193 -5.35 -2.37 0.99
C LEU A 193 -4.08 -2.13 0.19
N ASP A 194 -4.14 -1.26 -0.84
CA ASP A 194 -3.03 -1.06 -1.77
C ASP A 194 -2.71 0.42 -2.00
N LEU A 195 -1.74 0.95 -1.27
CA LEU A 195 -1.23 2.33 -1.44
C LEU A 195 -0.52 2.55 -2.78
N GLY A 196 -0.08 1.49 -3.43
CA GLY A 196 0.51 1.54 -4.77
C GLY A 196 -0.54 1.65 -5.88
N ASN A 197 -1.81 1.46 -5.58
CA ASN A 197 -2.90 1.65 -6.52
C ASN A 197 -3.42 3.10 -6.45
N ALA A 198 -3.23 3.88 -7.50
CA ALA A 198 -3.60 5.30 -7.55
C ALA A 198 -5.12 5.56 -7.71
N SER A 199 -5.96 4.54 -7.82
CA SER A 199 -7.42 4.64 -7.92
C SER A 199 -8.10 4.78 -6.55
N PHE A 200 -9.42 4.91 -6.54
CA PHE A 200 -10.24 4.76 -5.34
C PHE A 200 -10.44 3.27 -5.01
N LEU A 201 -10.94 2.52 -5.98
CA LEU A 201 -11.27 1.11 -5.86
C LEU A 201 -11.16 0.43 -7.21
N PHE A 202 -10.54 -0.76 -7.24
CA PHE A 202 -10.70 -1.75 -8.29
C PHE A 202 -11.58 -2.89 -7.81
N LEU A 203 -12.58 -3.28 -8.61
CA LEU A 203 -13.30 -4.54 -8.45
C LEU A 203 -12.68 -5.61 -9.35
N LEU A 204 -12.67 -6.85 -8.88
CA LEU A 204 -12.08 -7.98 -9.59
C LEU A 204 -13.19 -8.75 -10.35
N GLU A 205 -13.19 -8.63 -11.68
CA GLU A 205 -14.28 -9.10 -12.57
C GLU A 205 -14.58 -10.60 -12.43
N GLN A 206 -13.58 -11.40 -12.11
CA GLN A 206 -13.74 -12.87 -12.00
C GLN A 206 -14.25 -13.32 -10.63
N HIS A 207 -14.39 -12.43 -9.65
CA HIS A 207 -14.90 -12.80 -8.35
C HIS A 207 -16.42 -13.06 -8.42
N PRO A 208 -16.95 -14.19 -7.87
CA PRO A 208 -18.36 -14.53 -7.96
C PRO A 208 -19.28 -13.42 -7.47
N ALA A 209 -18.98 -12.80 -6.33
CA ALA A 209 -19.78 -11.70 -5.77
C ALA A 209 -19.83 -10.47 -6.69
N TYR A 210 -18.73 -10.18 -7.45
CA TYR A 210 -18.75 -9.11 -8.45
C TYR A 210 -19.76 -9.39 -9.55
N LYS A 211 -19.80 -10.62 -10.07
CA LYS A 211 -20.74 -11.00 -11.13
C LYS A 211 -22.19 -10.82 -10.68
N GLU A 212 -22.52 -11.32 -9.50
CA GLU A 212 -23.85 -11.13 -8.91
C GLU A 212 -24.21 -9.66 -8.73
N PHE A 213 -23.28 -8.87 -8.21
CA PHE A 213 -23.43 -7.42 -8.04
C PHE A 213 -23.74 -6.70 -9.36
N ILE A 214 -23.00 -7.02 -10.44
CA ILE A 214 -23.22 -6.37 -11.76
C ILE A 214 -24.52 -6.86 -12.42
N ASP A 215 -24.81 -8.15 -12.38
CA ASP A 215 -26.01 -8.72 -12.99
C ASP A 215 -27.31 -8.16 -12.35
N ASN A 216 -27.26 -7.87 -11.05
CA ASN A 216 -28.39 -7.29 -10.30
C ASN A 216 -28.44 -5.76 -10.36
N SER A 217 -27.36 -5.10 -10.80
CA SER A 217 -27.28 -3.65 -10.85
C SER A 217 -27.52 -3.11 -12.26
N ASN A 218 -28.18 -1.96 -12.37
CA ASN A 218 -28.30 -1.24 -13.65
C ASN A 218 -27.12 -0.29 -13.87
N ILE A 219 -25.90 -0.70 -13.46
CA ILE A 219 -24.70 0.11 -13.57
C ILE A 219 -24.20 0.12 -15.02
N GLU A 220 -24.11 1.32 -15.61
CA GLU A 220 -23.53 1.50 -16.94
C GLU A 220 -21.99 1.44 -16.86
N LEU A 221 -21.42 0.40 -17.46
CA LEU A 221 -19.96 0.24 -17.56
C LEU A 221 -19.43 1.02 -18.77
N ARG A 222 -18.37 1.81 -18.52
CA ARG A 222 -17.66 2.56 -19.56
C ARG A 222 -16.23 2.03 -19.70
N GLN A 223 -15.69 2.13 -20.92
CA GLN A 223 -14.29 1.81 -21.17
C GLN A 223 -13.39 2.79 -20.42
N GLY A 224 -12.43 2.26 -19.63
CA GLY A 224 -11.41 3.06 -18.98
C GLY A 224 -10.42 3.67 -19.99
N ASN A 225 -9.88 4.85 -19.66
CA ASN A 225 -8.83 5.51 -20.40
C ASN A 225 -7.62 5.80 -19.49
N ASP A 226 -6.42 5.76 -20.05
CA ASP A 226 -5.22 6.20 -19.37
C ASP A 226 -5.15 7.75 -19.28
N SER A 227 -4.10 8.27 -18.64
CA SER A 227 -3.89 9.71 -18.50
C SER A 227 -3.68 10.46 -19.82
N LYS A 228 -3.50 9.73 -20.93
CA LYS A 228 -3.36 10.27 -22.29
C LYS A 228 -4.60 10.04 -23.15
N GLY A 229 -5.70 9.56 -22.55
CA GLY A 229 -6.96 9.27 -23.24
C GLY A 229 -6.98 7.97 -24.05
N ARG A 230 -5.93 7.13 -23.97
CA ARG A 230 -5.90 5.85 -24.68
C ARG A 230 -6.75 4.82 -23.93
N LYS A 231 -7.52 4.02 -24.67
CA LYS A 231 -8.34 2.95 -24.10
C LYS A 231 -7.49 1.97 -23.29
N MET A 232 -7.92 1.67 -22.07
CA MET A 232 -7.31 0.68 -21.19
C MET A 232 -8.14 -0.62 -21.20
N PRO A 233 -7.53 -1.77 -20.89
CA PRO A 233 -8.25 -3.06 -20.77
C PRO A 233 -9.10 -3.15 -19.50
N VAL A 234 -9.48 -2.03 -18.92
CA VAL A 234 -10.33 -1.93 -17.73
C VAL A 234 -11.62 -1.23 -18.07
N LYS A 235 -12.72 -1.71 -17.51
CA LYS A 235 -13.99 -1.01 -17.50
C LYS A 235 -14.08 -0.15 -16.24
N ALA A 236 -14.99 0.79 -16.21
CA ALA A 236 -15.23 1.60 -15.02
C ALA A 236 -16.67 2.12 -15.01
N PHE A 237 -17.14 2.52 -13.84
CA PHE A 237 -18.38 3.28 -13.70
C PHE A 237 -18.22 4.42 -12.70
N LEU A 238 -19.07 5.41 -12.81
CA LEU A 238 -19.11 6.54 -11.89
C LEU A 238 -20.16 6.25 -10.81
N ALA A 239 -19.75 6.09 -9.57
CA ALA A 239 -20.63 6.05 -8.43
C ALA A 239 -20.88 7.48 -7.93
N LYS A 240 -22.09 8.02 -8.19
CA LYS A 240 -22.50 9.33 -7.71
C LYS A 240 -22.53 9.40 -6.20
N LYS A 241 -22.94 8.31 -5.56
CA LYS A 241 -22.85 8.10 -4.12
C LYS A 241 -22.59 6.62 -3.86
N CYS A 242 -21.62 6.34 -3.02
CA CYS A 242 -21.41 4.99 -2.51
C CYS A 242 -21.01 5.04 -1.05
N TYR A 243 -21.09 3.89 -0.39
CA TYR A 243 -20.51 3.67 0.94
C TYR A 243 -19.46 2.58 0.82
N MET A 244 -18.35 2.76 1.52
CA MET A 244 -17.29 1.77 1.70
C MET A 244 -16.86 1.82 3.16
N ALA A 245 -16.83 0.66 3.81
CA ALA A 245 -16.57 0.58 5.24
C ALA A 245 -17.53 1.48 6.07
N ASP A 246 -18.81 1.55 5.70
CA ASP A 246 -19.87 2.44 6.23
C ASP A 246 -19.55 3.94 6.14
N LEU A 247 -18.61 4.34 5.30
CA LEU A 247 -18.24 5.73 5.08
C LEU A 247 -18.75 6.19 3.72
N PRO A 248 -19.39 7.37 3.62
CA PRO A 248 -19.94 7.87 2.38
C PRO A 248 -18.88 8.49 1.47
N PHE A 249 -18.99 8.21 0.17
CA PHE A 249 -18.17 8.82 -0.88
C PHE A 249 -19.05 9.29 -2.02
N TYR A 250 -18.61 10.33 -2.72
CA TYR A 250 -19.38 10.97 -3.77
C TYR A 250 -18.52 11.14 -5.03
N ASP A 251 -19.15 10.97 -6.20
CA ASP A 251 -18.54 11.16 -7.52
C ASP A 251 -17.21 10.39 -7.72
N VAL A 252 -17.16 9.16 -7.19
CA VAL A 252 -15.97 8.31 -7.31
C VAL A 252 -16.04 7.39 -8.52
N THR A 253 -14.94 7.25 -9.23
CA THR A 253 -14.80 6.28 -10.30
C THR A 253 -14.32 4.95 -9.71
N ILE A 254 -15.12 3.90 -9.91
CA ILE A 254 -14.80 2.53 -9.55
C ILE A 254 -14.37 1.80 -10.83
N ALA A 255 -13.16 1.29 -10.85
CA ALA A 255 -12.61 0.56 -11.97
C ALA A 255 -12.84 -0.95 -11.80
N ILE A 256 -12.87 -1.68 -12.91
CA ILE A 256 -13.05 -3.12 -12.96
C ILE A 256 -11.88 -3.70 -13.74
N THR A 257 -11.20 -4.64 -13.16
CA THR A 257 -10.03 -5.28 -13.77
C THR A 257 -10.19 -6.80 -13.76
N PRO A 258 -9.64 -7.50 -14.76
CA PRO A 258 -9.53 -8.95 -14.70
C PRO A 258 -8.81 -9.37 -13.42
N GLN A 259 -9.29 -10.41 -12.77
CA GLN A 259 -8.68 -10.94 -11.55
C GLN A 259 -7.24 -11.36 -11.85
N LEU A 260 -6.32 -10.84 -11.05
CA LEU A 260 -4.97 -11.36 -11.02
C LEU A 260 -5.01 -12.78 -10.40
N PRO A 261 -4.34 -13.77 -11.00
CA PRO A 261 -4.27 -15.10 -10.42
C PRO A 261 -3.83 -15.02 -8.96
N LYS A 262 -4.52 -15.72 -8.06
CA LYS A 262 -4.23 -15.86 -6.62
C LYS A 262 -4.85 -14.82 -5.68
N PHE A 263 -5.49 -13.73 -6.14
CA PHE A 263 -6.28 -12.88 -5.26
C PHE A 263 -7.62 -13.55 -4.93
N THR A 264 -7.97 -13.56 -3.65
CA THR A 264 -9.26 -14.05 -3.14
C THR A 264 -10.19 -12.90 -2.76
N THR A 265 -9.71 -11.68 -2.85
CA THR A 265 -10.45 -10.45 -2.52
C THR A 265 -11.43 -10.07 -3.63
N VAL A 266 -12.52 -9.40 -3.26
CA VAL A 266 -13.51 -8.88 -4.23
C VAL A 266 -13.03 -7.60 -4.91
N GLY A 267 -12.11 -6.89 -4.28
CA GLY A 267 -11.57 -5.63 -4.79
C GLY A 267 -10.29 -5.18 -4.11
N VAL A 268 -9.78 -4.05 -4.58
CA VAL A 268 -8.53 -3.43 -4.10
C VAL A 268 -8.79 -1.95 -3.82
N LEU A 269 -8.75 -1.56 -2.56
CA LEU A 269 -8.84 -0.17 -2.11
C LEU A 269 -7.51 0.53 -2.40
N GLY A 270 -7.58 1.59 -3.18
CA GLY A 270 -6.41 2.32 -3.60
C GLY A 270 -6.19 3.63 -2.83
N LEU A 271 -5.16 4.35 -3.26
CA LEU A 271 -4.68 5.55 -2.60
C LEU A 271 -5.76 6.62 -2.39
N LYS A 272 -6.66 6.82 -3.36
CA LYS A 272 -7.72 7.81 -3.24
C LYS A 272 -8.71 7.54 -2.11
N PHE A 273 -8.90 6.27 -1.73
CA PHE A 273 -9.67 5.94 -0.54
C PHE A 273 -8.98 6.48 0.71
N PHE A 274 -7.67 6.25 0.83
CA PHE A 274 -6.90 6.66 2.00
C PHE A 274 -6.66 8.18 2.07
N GLU A 275 -6.77 8.91 0.94
CA GLU A 275 -6.63 10.38 0.91
C GLU A 275 -7.70 11.11 1.73
N GLU A 276 -8.84 10.48 1.93
CA GLU A 276 -9.97 11.04 2.69
C GLU A 276 -9.77 10.97 4.21
N PHE A 277 -8.71 10.31 4.71
CA PHE A 277 -8.53 10.00 6.12
C PHE A 277 -7.14 10.33 6.65
N ASN A 278 -7.10 10.51 7.98
CA ASN A 278 -5.92 10.19 8.75
C ASN A 278 -5.95 8.69 9.03
N VAL A 279 -4.93 7.97 8.59
CA VAL A 279 -4.88 6.51 8.64
C VAL A 279 -3.82 6.07 9.63
N ILE A 280 -4.13 5.06 10.46
CA ILE A 280 -3.11 4.33 11.20
C ILE A 280 -3.26 2.85 10.85
N PHE A 281 -2.19 2.26 10.34
CA PHE A 281 -2.07 0.83 10.16
C PHE A 281 -1.34 0.23 11.37
N ASP A 282 -2.00 -0.65 12.09
CA ASP A 282 -1.37 -1.51 13.09
C ASP A 282 -1.26 -2.91 12.50
N PHE A 283 -0.16 -3.18 11.83
CA PHE A 283 0.07 -4.47 11.18
C PHE A 283 0.36 -5.60 12.19
N GLY A 284 0.81 -5.25 13.39
CA GLY A 284 1.03 -6.21 14.47
C GLY A 284 -0.29 -6.80 14.96
N GLU A 285 -1.23 -5.93 15.36
CA GLU A 285 -2.55 -6.31 15.84
C GLU A 285 -3.57 -6.50 14.70
N LYS A 286 -3.17 -6.25 13.47
CA LYS A 286 -4.02 -6.32 12.27
C LYS A 286 -5.28 -5.45 12.40
N ILE A 287 -5.08 -4.18 12.68
CA ILE A 287 -6.15 -3.20 12.79
C ILE A 287 -5.83 -1.98 11.92
N LEU A 288 -6.79 -1.61 11.08
CA LEU A 288 -6.82 -0.34 10.37
C LEU A 288 -7.64 0.66 11.17
N TYR A 289 -7.10 1.85 11.39
CA TYR A 289 -7.78 2.95 12.05
C TYR A 289 -7.98 4.09 11.05
N LEU A 290 -9.21 4.58 10.90
CA LEU A 290 -9.59 5.67 9.98
C LEU A 290 -10.23 6.82 10.77
N LYS A 291 -9.84 8.07 10.45
CA LYS A 291 -10.40 9.29 11.04
C LYS A 291 -10.59 10.36 9.99
#